data_3428d9ce3f021639bac6c1831dda8f3e
#
_entry.id   3428d9ce3f021639bac6c1831dda8f3e
#
_cell.length_a   1.000
_cell.length_b   1.000
_cell.length_c   1.000
_cell.angle_alpha   90.00
_cell.angle_beta   90.00
_cell.angle_gamma   90.00
#
_symmetry.space_group_name_H-M   'P 1'
#
loop_
_entity.id
_entity.type
_entity.pdbx_description
1 polymer ?
#
loop_
_entity_poly.entity_id
_entity_poly.type
_entity_poly.pdbx_seq_one_letter_code
_entity_poly.pdbx_strand_id
1 'polypeptide(L)'
;EMFPLTLFSLGGMMIFPAADNFVTLFVALEVMSLPLYIMAATARHRRQLSYESALKYFVLGAFSSGFMLMGSAFLFGFANSLRISAVGAAIARGTNMDWMVLIGVFCVMVGLLFKVGAAPFHAWTPDVYTGAPTPVTGFMAAAVKVAAFGAMIRFYTAVAAYLQWDLLYIFAGVAVLTILVGTFAGLVQDNVKRMLAYSSIAHAGFILMGILALQKGGTGHVLFYTLGYGLATVGAFGVVALVRGRDAEGNVLGEAPSLSKWAGIGRTNPWIAGSMLVFLLSFAGIPLTGGFIGKFVVFSDAIKGGVGWLAIVGLVASAITAFYYFRLVRVMF
;
A
#
# COMPACT_ATOMS: atom_id res chain seq x y z
N GLU A 1 -16.79 19.68 4.35
CA GLU A 1 -15.53 19.41 5.09
C GLU A 1 -14.66 18.34 4.41
N MET A 2 -15.26 17.29 3.81
CA MET A 2 -14.49 16.20 3.17
C MET A 2 -13.67 16.67 1.96
N PHE A 3 -14.25 17.49 1.07
CA PHE A 3 -13.56 17.93 -0.16
C PHE A 3 -12.28 18.72 0.11
N PRO A 4 -12.26 19.75 1.01
CA PRO A 4 -11.01 20.43 1.33
C PRO A 4 -9.94 19.49 1.89
N LEU A 5 -10.30 18.58 2.80
CA LEU A 5 -9.36 17.62 3.36
C LEU A 5 -8.78 16.69 2.29
N THR A 6 -9.62 16.24 1.34
CA THR A 6 -9.16 15.41 0.21
C THR A 6 -8.18 16.20 -0.66
N LEU A 7 -8.45 17.47 -0.95
CA LEU A 7 -7.56 18.32 -1.76
C LEU A 7 -6.22 18.59 -1.06
N PHE A 8 -6.23 18.87 0.25
CA PHE A 8 -4.98 18.99 1.02
C PHE A 8 -4.17 17.70 0.98
N SER A 9 -4.82 16.56 1.24
CA SER A 9 -4.15 15.26 1.16
C SER A 9 -3.57 15.01 -0.23
N LEU A 10 -4.31 15.31 -1.30
CA LEU A 10 -3.85 15.17 -2.67
C LEU A 10 -2.65 16.06 -2.98
N GLY A 11 -2.65 17.32 -2.50
CA GLY A 11 -1.51 18.21 -2.61
C GLY A 11 -0.24 17.62 -1.98
N GLY A 12 -0.35 17.06 -0.78
CA GLY A 12 0.75 16.33 -0.14
C GLY A 12 1.21 15.12 -0.96
N MET A 13 0.27 14.34 -1.53
CA MET A 13 0.58 13.17 -2.37
C MET A 13 1.32 13.55 -3.67
N MET A 14 1.07 14.71 -4.23
CA MET A 14 1.78 15.17 -5.43
C MET A 14 3.23 15.62 -5.11
N ILE A 15 3.44 16.25 -3.96
CA ILE A 15 4.76 16.75 -3.54
C ILE A 15 5.62 15.60 -3.00
N PHE A 16 5.05 14.61 -2.33
CA PHE A 16 5.76 13.55 -1.65
C PHE A 16 6.75 12.79 -2.56
N PRO A 17 6.37 12.26 -3.73
CA PRO A 17 7.30 11.62 -4.66
C PRO A 17 8.21 12.60 -5.41
N ALA A 18 7.86 13.88 -5.46
CA ALA A 18 8.65 14.90 -6.15
C ALA A 18 9.77 15.49 -5.28
N ALA A 19 9.72 15.29 -3.96
CA ALA A 19 10.66 15.88 -3.01
C ALA A 19 12.09 15.40 -3.20
N ASP A 20 13.05 16.31 -3.33
CA ASP A 20 14.50 16.06 -3.28
C ASP A 20 15.14 16.61 -1.99
N ASN A 21 14.33 16.86 -0.97
CA ASN A 21 14.78 17.36 0.32
C ASN A 21 14.02 16.64 1.44
N PHE A 22 14.72 16.18 2.48
CA PHE A 22 14.13 15.42 3.58
C PHE A 22 13.08 16.19 4.36
N VAL A 23 13.25 17.52 4.54
CA VAL A 23 12.24 18.35 5.21
C VAL A 23 10.98 18.45 4.33
N THR A 24 11.16 18.67 3.03
CA THR A 24 10.03 18.71 2.07
C THR A 24 9.32 17.35 2.03
N LEU A 25 10.08 16.24 2.03
CA LEU A 25 9.54 14.89 2.07
C LEU A 25 8.68 14.66 3.32
N PHE A 26 9.20 15.07 4.49
CA PHE A 26 8.48 14.96 5.76
C PHE A 26 7.23 15.84 5.78
N VAL A 27 7.33 17.11 5.40
CA VAL A 27 6.17 18.02 5.37
C VAL A 27 5.10 17.50 4.41
N ALA A 28 5.50 17.02 3.22
CA ALA A 28 4.55 16.43 2.27
C ALA A 28 3.86 15.18 2.83
N LEU A 29 4.60 14.35 3.59
CA LEU A 29 4.05 13.20 4.30
C LEU A 29 2.97 13.62 5.32
N GLU A 30 3.21 14.67 6.11
CA GLU A 30 2.25 15.14 7.10
C GLU A 30 1.05 15.85 6.44
N VAL A 31 1.27 16.67 5.42
CA VAL A 31 0.18 17.32 4.65
C VAL A 31 -0.72 16.26 4.00
N MET A 32 -0.16 15.16 3.50
CA MET A 32 -0.93 14.03 2.99
C MET A 32 -1.71 13.31 4.10
N SER A 33 -1.11 13.15 5.29
CA SER A 33 -1.57 12.20 6.31
C SER A 33 -2.57 12.79 7.31
N LEU A 34 -2.35 14.01 7.78
CA LEU A 34 -3.22 14.66 8.76
C LEU A 34 -4.69 14.75 8.33
N PRO A 35 -5.00 15.16 7.07
CA PRO A 35 -6.38 15.10 6.59
C PRO A 35 -6.97 13.71 6.59
N LEU A 36 -6.18 12.66 6.29
CA LEU A 36 -6.64 11.27 6.26
C LEU A 36 -7.00 10.76 7.66
N TYR A 37 -6.25 11.16 8.69
CA TYR A 37 -6.59 10.82 10.08
C TYR A 37 -7.96 11.37 10.47
N ILE A 38 -8.24 12.62 10.08
CA ILE A 38 -9.54 13.27 10.34
C ILE A 38 -10.63 12.57 9.53
N MET A 39 -10.42 12.33 8.23
CA MET A 39 -11.40 11.67 7.36
C MET A 39 -11.71 10.26 7.81
N ALA A 40 -10.75 9.51 8.37
CA ALA A 40 -11.00 8.18 8.92
C ALA A 40 -11.97 8.19 10.10
N ALA A 41 -12.05 9.29 10.86
CA ALA A 41 -12.94 9.47 12.01
C ALA A 41 -14.40 9.84 11.64
N THR A 42 -14.73 10.01 10.36
CA THR A 42 -16.00 10.62 9.94
C THR A 42 -17.16 9.65 9.72
N ALA A 43 -17.02 8.34 10.00
CA ALA A 43 -18.10 7.37 9.83
C ALA A 43 -19.17 7.51 10.94
N ARG A 44 -20.23 8.29 10.67
CA ARG A 44 -21.28 8.65 11.66
C ARG A 44 -22.04 7.46 12.23
N HIS A 45 -22.30 6.43 11.43
CA HIS A 45 -23.08 5.25 11.84
C HIS A 45 -22.26 4.20 12.61
N ARG A 46 -20.92 4.35 12.66
CA ARG A 46 -19.98 3.42 13.32
C ARG A 46 -18.92 4.19 14.07
N ARG A 47 -19.35 5.14 14.91
CA ARG A 47 -18.47 6.11 15.58
C ARG A 47 -17.31 5.47 16.35
N GLN A 48 -17.58 4.46 17.19
CA GLN A 48 -16.54 3.82 17.99
C GLN A 48 -15.46 3.19 17.11
N LEU A 49 -15.84 2.39 16.12
CA LEU A 49 -14.92 1.76 15.20
C LEU A 49 -14.14 2.78 14.36
N SER A 50 -14.81 3.85 13.95
CA SER A 50 -14.20 4.94 13.17
C SER A 50 -13.18 5.73 14.01
N TYR A 51 -13.49 6.05 15.24
CA TYR A 51 -12.57 6.76 16.15
C TYR A 51 -11.37 5.88 16.53
N GLU A 52 -11.60 4.60 16.82
CA GLU A 52 -10.52 3.64 17.07
C GLU A 52 -9.58 3.55 15.87
N SER A 53 -10.13 3.44 14.67
CA SER A 53 -9.36 3.40 13.42
C SER A 53 -8.54 4.66 13.22
N ALA A 54 -9.15 5.85 13.42
CA ALA A 54 -8.48 7.13 13.29
C ALA A 54 -7.36 7.29 14.31
N LEU A 55 -7.60 6.91 15.56
CA LEU A 55 -6.60 6.96 16.63
C LEU A 55 -5.42 6.03 16.35
N LYS A 56 -5.68 4.77 15.96
CA LYS A 56 -4.63 3.82 15.56
C LYS A 56 -3.81 4.38 14.39
N TYR A 57 -4.48 4.94 13.39
CA TYR A 57 -3.79 5.49 12.22
C TYR A 57 -2.93 6.68 12.58
N PHE A 58 -3.44 7.59 13.41
CA PHE A 58 -2.69 8.76 13.90
C PHE A 58 -1.47 8.36 14.73
N VAL A 59 -1.67 7.55 15.78
CA VAL A 59 -0.58 7.18 16.71
C VAL A 59 0.52 6.41 16.00
N LEU A 60 0.16 5.37 15.23
CA LEU A 60 1.14 4.57 14.50
C LEU A 60 1.78 5.37 13.35
N GLY A 61 1.02 6.29 12.72
CA GLY A 61 1.53 7.20 11.71
C GLY A 61 2.54 8.18 12.27
N ALA A 62 2.25 8.83 13.40
CA ALA A 62 3.17 9.74 14.06
C ALA A 62 4.46 9.04 14.50
N PHE A 63 4.36 7.81 15.02
CA PHE A 63 5.52 6.99 15.33
C PHE A 63 6.39 6.70 14.10
N SER A 64 5.77 6.32 12.99
CA SER A 64 6.45 6.09 11.72
C SER A 64 7.11 7.35 11.16
N SER A 65 6.44 8.51 11.26
CA SER A 65 7.01 9.81 10.87
C SER A 65 8.23 10.18 11.71
N GLY A 66 8.22 9.83 13.00
CA GLY A 66 9.37 9.99 13.89
C GLY A 66 10.60 9.20 13.43
N PHE A 67 10.41 7.95 12.97
CA PHE A 67 11.49 7.17 12.36
C PHE A 67 12.04 7.83 11.10
N MET A 68 11.16 8.34 10.23
CA MET A 68 11.61 9.03 9.01
C MET A 68 12.43 10.28 9.35
N LEU A 69 12.02 11.08 10.33
CA LEU A 69 12.79 12.23 10.80
C LEU A 69 14.13 11.84 11.40
N MET A 70 14.16 10.83 12.25
CA MET A 70 15.39 10.29 12.83
C MET A 70 16.36 9.84 11.74
N GLY A 71 15.85 9.07 10.76
CA GLY A 71 16.65 8.62 9.63
C GLY A 71 17.21 9.78 8.80
N SER A 72 16.38 10.80 8.56
CA SER A 72 16.79 12.01 7.86
C SER A 72 17.90 12.77 8.61
N ALA A 73 17.83 12.81 9.93
CA ALA A 73 18.86 13.43 10.77
C ALA A 73 20.20 12.67 10.71
N PHE A 74 20.20 11.34 10.71
CA PHE A 74 21.41 10.55 10.53
C PHE A 74 22.05 10.78 9.14
N LEU A 75 21.22 10.77 8.09
CA LEU A 75 21.69 11.01 6.72
C LEU A 75 22.22 12.43 6.53
N PHE A 76 21.59 13.42 7.18
CA PHE A 76 22.09 14.79 7.22
C PHE A 76 23.44 14.87 7.95
N GLY A 77 23.57 14.21 9.11
CA GLY A 77 24.84 14.18 9.87
C GLY A 77 26.00 13.59 9.06
N PHE A 78 25.72 12.58 8.22
CA PHE A 78 26.73 11.98 7.34
C PHE A 78 27.10 12.89 6.16
N ALA A 79 26.10 13.43 5.44
CA ALA A 79 26.34 14.13 4.17
C ALA A 79 26.42 15.65 4.31
N ASN A 80 26.10 16.20 5.49
CA ASN A 80 25.93 17.64 5.75
C ASN A 80 25.01 18.33 4.71
N SER A 81 23.99 17.60 4.25
CA SER A 81 23.04 18.07 3.25
C SER A 81 21.65 17.45 3.48
N LEU A 82 20.62 18.28 3.34
CA LEU A 82 19.22 17.83 3.37
C LEU A 82 18.72 17.32 2.01
N ARG A 83 19.48 17.50 0.93
CA ARG A 83 19.10 17.02 -0.41
C ARG A 83 19.36 15.53 -0.53
N ILE A 84 18.31 14.79 -0.90
CA ILE A 84 18.35 13.32 -1.06
C ILE A 84 19.39 12.93 -2.11
N SER A 85 19.42 13.64 -3.23
CA SER A 85 20.40 13.42 -4.31
C SER A 85 21.84 13.67 -3.87
N ALA A 86 22.09 14.68 -3.02
CA ALA A 86 23.40 14.97 -2.48
C ALA A 86 23.89 13.89 -1.48
N VAL A 87 22.98 13.38 -0.66
CA VAL A 87 23.26 12.24 0.24
C VAL A 87 23.66 11.00 -0.57
N GLY A 88 22.92 10.66 -1.61
CA GLY A 88 23.28 9.56 -2.51
C GLY A 88 24.65 9.74 -3.15
N ALA A 89 24.95 10.94 -3.64
CA ALA A 89 26.26 11.26 -4.19
C ALA A 89 27.40 11.19 -3.14
N ALA A 90 27.12 11.51 -1.88
CA ALA A 90 28.10 11.36 -0.79
C ALA A 90 28.37 9.87 -0.49
N ILE A 91 27.32 9.04 -0.44
CA ILE A 91 27.46 7.59 -0.26
C ILE A 91 28.24 6.96 -1.41
N ALA A 92 27.96 7.35 -2.65
CA ALA A 92 28.64 6.80 -3.84
C ALA A 92 30.15 7.11 -3.87
N ARG A 93 30.58 8.19 -3.21
CA ARG A 93 32.00 8.59 -3.11
C ARG A 93 32.72 8.01 -1.91
N GLY A 94 31.98 7.54 -0.90
CA GLY A 94 32.54 6.97 0.32
C GLY A 94 33.23 5.64 0.08
N THR A 95 34.37 5.43 0.70
CA THR A 95 35.13 4.16 0.64
C THR A 95 34.79 3.23 1.80
N ASN A 96 34.26 3.77 2.89
CA ASN A 96 33.90 3.01 4.09
C ASN A 96 32.41 3.20 4.40
N MET A 97 31.74 2.10 4.72
CA MET A 97 30.36 2.11 5.18
C MET A 97 30.28 2.76 6.58
N ASP A 98 29.51 3.83 6.69
CA ASP A 98 29.19 4.44 7.98
C ASP A 98 27.89 3.83 8.51
N TRP A 99 27.91 3.34 9.76
CA TRP A 99 26.72 2.83 10.44
C TRP A 99 25.57 3.86 10.49
N MET A 100 25.89 5.16 10.52
CA MET A 100 24.91 6.24 10.46
C MET A 100 24.10 6.19 9.17
N VAL A 101 24.74 5.86 8.04
CA VAL A 101 24.07 5.74 6.73
C VAL A 101 23.11 4.55 6.74
N LEU A 102 23.55 3.39 7.22
CA LEU A 102 22.71 2.19 7.29
C LEU A 102 21.46 2.40 8.15
N ILE A 103 21.67 2.92 9.37
CA ILE A 103 20.55 3.22 10.28
C ILE A 103 19.67 4.32 9.69
N GLY A 104 20.27 5.36 9.09
CA GLY A 104 19.54 6.45 8.47
C GLY A 104 18.63 5.98 7.35
N VAL A 105 19.15 5.18 6.42
CA VAL A 105 18.38 4.59 5.32
C VAL A 105 17.30 3.65 5.84
N PHE A 106 17.62 2.79 6.79
CA PHE A 106 16.64 1.89 7.40
C PHE A 106 15.48 2.67 8.04
N CYS A 107 15.76 3.69 8.82
CA CYS A 107 14.74 4.51 9.49
C CYS A 107 13.85 5.27 8.49
N VAL A 108 14.41 5.84 7.43
CA VAL A 108 13.59 6.47 6.37
C VAL A 108 12.71 5.43 5.68
N MET A 109 13.27 4.24 5.38
CA MET A 109 12.50 3.16 4.79
C MET A 109 11.38 2.66 5.69
N VAL A 110 11.54 2.61 7.02
CA VAL A 110 10.46 2.29 7.97
C VAL A 110 9.28 3.23 7.78
N GLY A 111 9.51 4.53 7.64
CA GLY A 111 8.45 5.51 7.36
C GLY A 111 7.72 5.24 6.05
N LEU A 112 8.46 4.93 4.99
CA LEU A 112 7.89 4.61 3.68
C LEU A 112 7.15 3.27 3.68
N LEU A 113 7.72 2.24 4.31
CA LEU A 113 7.11 0.90 4.46
C LEU A 113 5.80 0.95 5.25
N PHE A 114 5.74 1.78 6.29
CA PHE A 114 4.50 2.03 7.02
C PHE A 114 3.41 2.58 6.08
N LYS A 115 3.72 3.56 5.26
CA LYS A 115 2.74 4.19 4.35
C LYS A 115 2.19 3.25 3.29
N VAL A 116 2.98 2.32 2.79
CA VAL A 116 2.50 1.30 1.85
C VAL A 116 1.81 0.13 2.55
N GLY A 117 1.88 0.06 3.88
CA GLY A 117 1.30 -1.03 4.67
C GLY A 117 2.10 -2.32 4.59
N ALA A 118 3.43 -2.23 4.50
CA ALA A 118 4.31 -3.40 4.47
C ALA A 118 4.52 -3.99 5.88
N ALA A 119 4.58 -5.31 6.00
CA ALA A 119 4.91 -5.96 7.26
C ALA A 119 6.39 -5.76 7.61
N PRO A 120 6.72 -5.53 8.90
CA PRO A 120 5.85 -5.62 10.09
C PRO A 120 5.01 -4.37 10.37
N PHE A 121 5.13 -3.30 9.60
CA PHE A 121 4.51 -2.00 9.84
C PHE A 121 3.05 -1.90 9.30
N HIS A 122 2.42 -3.03 9.00
CA HIS A 122 1.11 -3.14 8.36
C HIS A 122 -0.09 -3.08 9.30
N ALA A 123 0.12 -3.19 10.62
CA ALA A 123 -0.94 -3.45 11.60
C ALA A 123 -2.12 -2.45 11.56
N TRP A 124 -1.85 -1.21 11.15
CA TRP A 124 -2.88 -0.19 10.98
C TRP A 124 -3.85 -0.46 9.82
N THR A 125 -3.37 -1.09 8.74
CA THR A 125 -4.09 -1.18 7.46
C THR A 125 -5.42 -1.93 7.57
N PRO A 126 -5.52 -3.14 8.16
CA PRO A 126 -6.79 -3.85 8.27
C PRO A 126 -7.82 -3.12 9.12
N ASP A 127 -7.39 -2.53 10.22
CA ASP A 127 -8.29 -1.85 11.17
C ASP A 127 -8.79 -0.52 10.59
N VAL A 128 -7.89 0.28 10.01
CA VAL A 128 -8.25 1.57 9.41
C VAL A 128 -9.14 1.39 8.18
N TYR A 129 -8.84 0.41 7.31
CA TYR A 129 -9.67 0.16 6.13
C TYR A 129 -11.07 -0.33 6.52
N THR A 130 -11.18 -1.05 7.62
CA THR A 130 -12.49 -1.53 8.11
C THR A 130 -13.30 -0.42 8.75
N GLY A 131 -12.66 0.43 9.57
CA GLY A 131 -13.36 1.45 10.37
C GLY A 131 -13.64 2.76 9.63
N ALA A 132 -12.77 3.19 8.73
CA ALA A 132 -12.99 4.41 7.94
C ALA A 132 -14.19 4.28 6.98
N PRO A 133 -14.83 5.39 6.59
CA PRO A 133 -15.82 5.39 5.53
C PRO A 133 -15.27 4.78 4.25
N THR A 134 -16.05 3.94 3.55
CA THR A 134 -15.55 3.20 2.38
C THR A 134 -14.98 4.08 1.26
N PRO A 135 -15.54 5.26 0.92
CA PRO A 135 -14.91 6.15 -0.06
C PRO A 135 -13.54 6.65 0.38
N VAL A 136 -13.37 6.96 1.68
CA VAL A 136 -12.08 7.36 2.26
C VAL A 136 -11.09 6.20 2.20
N THR A 137 -11.56 4.99 2.50
CA THR A 137 -10.73 3.77 2.39
C THR A 137 -10.24 3.57 0.95
N GLY A 138 -11.12 3.70 -0.05
CA GLY A 138 -10.75 3.57 -1.47
C GLY A 138 -9.69 4.60 -1.88
N PHE A 139 -9.86 5.85 -1.46
CA PHE A 139 -8.89 6.91 -1.69
C PHE A 139 -7.54 6.62 -1.03
N MET A 140 -7.53 6.22 0.25
CA MET A 140 -6.29 5.86 0.96
C MET A 140 -5.61 4.65 0.33
N ALA A 141 -6.37 3.62 0.01
CA ALA A 141 -5.83 2.37 -0.50
C ALA A 141 -5.17 2.50 -1.88
N ALA A 142 -5.59 3.48 -2.67
CA ALA A 142 -5.05 3.76 -4.00
C ALA A 142 -4.06 4.92 -3.99
N ALA A 143 -4.53 6.16 -3.76
CA ALA A 143 -3.75 7.36 -3.99
C ALA A 143 -2.53 7.47 -3.05
N VAL A 144 -2.70 7.14 -1.76
CA VAL A 144 -1.58 7.14 -0.81
C VAL A 144 -0.50 6.14 -1.21
N LYS A 145 -0.91 4.95 -1.68
CA LYS A 145 0.07 3.94 -2.13
C LYS A 145 0.84 4.37 -3.36
N VAL A 146 0.16 4.97 -4.34
CA VAL A 146 0.82 5.51 -5.53
C VAL A 146 1.87 6.55 -5.13
N ALA A 147 1.50 7.50 -4.26
CA ALA A 147 2.41 8.52 -3.77
C ALA A 147 3.58 7.93 -2.97
N ALA A 148 3.30 7.00 -2.06
CA ALA A 148 4.31 6.39 -1.19
C ALA A 148 5.28 5.50 -1.97
N PHE A 149 4.81 4.73 -2.94
CA PHE A 149 5.71 3.97 -3.82
C PHE A 149 6.51 4.88 -4.74
N GLY A 150 5.94 5.98 -5.22
CA GLY A 150 6.69 6.99 -5.96
C GLY A 150 7.84 7.60 -5.15
N ALA A 151 7.58 7.98 -3.89
CA ALA A 151 8.61 8.46 -2.97
C ALA A 151 9.65 7.38 -2.65
N MET A 152 9.20 6.13 -2.47
CA MET A 152 10.09 5.00 -2.22
C MET A 152 11.01 4.70 -3.41
N ILE A 153 10.49 4.74 -4.63
CA ILE A 153 11.31 4.60 -5.86
C ILE A 153 12.38 5.69 -5.90
N ARG A 154 12.00 6.95 -5.68
CA ARG A 154 12.95 8.06 -5.67
C ARG A 154 14.03 7.88 -4.61
N PHE A 155 13.64 7.58 -3.36
CA PHE A 155 14.60 7.39 -2.27
C PHE A 155 15.49 6.16 -2.51
N TYR A 156 14.91 5.05 -2.97
CA TYR A 156 15.66 3.84 -3.27
C TYR A 156 16.70 4.09 -4.36
N THR A 157 16.32 4.69 -5.47
CA THR A 157 17.25 4.96 -6.59
C THR A 157 18.31 6.00 -6.26
N ALA A 158 17.97 7.00 -5.45
CA ALA A 158 18.89 8.06 -5.11
C ALA A 158 19.88 7.67 -3.98
N VAL A 159 19.48 6.81 -3.05
CA VAL A 159 20.23 6.52 -1.82
C VAL A 159 20.41 5.02 -1.60
N ALA A 160 19.33 4.27 -1.46
CA ALA A 160 19.38 2.88 -1.00
C ALA A 160 20.05 1.94 -2.01
N ALA A 161 20.03 2.25 -3.28
CA ALA A 161 20.63 1.45 -4.33
C ALA A 161 22.17 1.33 -4.20
N TYR A 162 22.81 2.32 -3.60
CA TYR A 162 24.26 2.27 -3.33
C TYR A 162 24.62 1.33 -2.17
N LEU A 163 23.64 0.93 -1.37
CA LEU A 163 23.75 0.05 -0.20
C LEU A 163 23.15 -1.34 -0.47
N GLN A 164 23.04 -1.74 -1.73
CA GLN A 164 22.32 -2.94 -2.14
C GLN A 164 22.86 -4.21 -1.45
N TRP A 165 24.17 -4.34 -1.29
CA TRP A 165 24.78 -5.50 -0.66
C TRP A 165 24.37 -5.67 0.81
N ASP A 166 24.20 -4.58 1.54
CA ASP A 166 23.90 -4.58 2.96
C ASP A 166 22.40 -4.67 3.25
N LEU A 167 21.59 -4.02 2.43
CA LEU A 167 20.16 -3.84 2.68
C LEU A 167 19.25 -4.76 1.84
N LEU A 168 19.75 -5.36 0.76
CA LEU A 168 18.96 -6.18 -0.14
C LEU A 168 18.22 -7.31 0.58
N TYR A 169 18.93 -8.09 1.40
CA TYR A 169 18.33 -9.23 2.09
C TYR A 169 17.34 -8.81 3.17
N ILE A 170 17.57 -7.67 3.83
CA ILE A 170 16.66 -7.12 4.83
C ILE A 170 15.35 -6.73 4.15
N PHE A 171 15.41 -5.96 3.06
CA PHE A 171 14.22 -5.54 2.34
C PHE A 171 13.55 -6.69 1.57
N ALA A 172 14.32 -7.66 1.11
CA ALA A 172 13.77 -8.90 0.55
C ALA A 172 12.99 -9.68 1.61
N GLY A 173 13.52 -9.79 2.83
CA GLY A 173 12.81 -10.38 3.97
C GLY A 173 11.51 -9.64 4.31
N VAL A 174 11.54 -8.29 4.29
CA VAL A 174 10.34 -7.45 4.45
C VAL A 174 9.32 -7.71 3.34
N ALA A 175 9.75 -7.82 2.09
CA ALA A 175 8.87 -8.12 0.97
C ALA A 175 8.20 -9.49 1.13
N VAL A 176 8.97 -10.54 1.47
CA VAL A 176 8.45 -11.89 1.76
C VAL A 176 7.45 -11.86 2.90
N LEU A 177 7.82 -11.27 4.03
CA LEU A 177 6.95 -11.18 5.20
C LEU A 177 5.63 -10.46 4.84
N THR A 178 5.71 -9.38 4.06
CA THR A 178 4.55 -8.61 3.60
C THR A 178 3.64 -9.47 2.72
N ILE A 179 4.22 -10.21 1.78
CA ILE A 179 3.49 -11.12 0.89
C ILE A 179 2.80 -12.20 1.72
N LEU A 180 3.51 -12.85 2.64
CA LEU A 180 2.97 -13.95 3.45
C LEU A 180 1.85 -13.47 4.38
N VAL A 181 2.06 -12.37 5.09
CA VAL A 181 1.03 -11.79 5.98
C VAL A 181 -0.23 -11.44 5.19
N GLY A 182 -0.11 -10.73 4.07
CA GLY A 182 -1.27 -10.37 3.25
C GLY A 182 -2.00 -11.58 2.68
N THR A 183 -1.24 -12.60 2.28
CA THR A 183 -1.79 -13.84 1.70
C THR A 183 -2.54 -14.66 2.74
N PHE A 184 -1.89 -15.06 3.83
CA PHE A 184 -2.47 -15.99 4.80
C PHE A 184 -3.53 -15.33 5.67
N ALA A 185 -3.32 -14.10 6.15
CA ALA A 185 -4.31 -13.40 6.93
C ALA A 185 -5.57 -13.03 6.12
N GLY A 186 -5.44 -12.84 4.80
CA GLY A 186 -6.56 -12.61 3.90
C GLY A 186 -7.51 -13.81 3.78
N LEU A 187 -6.99 -15.04 3.87
CA LEU A 187 -7.77 -16.28 3.72
C LEU A 187 -8.86 -16.44 4.78
N VAL A 188 -8.61 -15.98 5.99
CA VAL A 188 -9.51 -16.19 7.15
C VAL A 188 -10.49 -15.02 7.39
N GLN A 189 -10.50 -14.02 6.51
CA GLN A 189 -11.35 -12.85 6.72
C GLN A 189 -12.78 -13.05 6.20
N ASP A 190 -13.78 -12.76 7.04
CA ASP A 190 -15.20 -12.75 6.68
C ASP A 190 -15.76 -11.34 6.43
N ASN A 191 -14.91 -10.33 6.54
CA ASN A 191 -15.22 -8.94 6.23
C ASN A 191 -14.53 -8.55 4.93
N VAL A 192 -15.31 -8.15 3.91
CA VAL A 192 -14.81 -7.82 2.57
C VAL A 192 -13.80 -6.66 2.60
N LYS A 193 -14.05 -5.61 3.40
CA LYS A 193 -13.09 -4.49 3.55
C LYS A 193 -11.77 -4.95 4.15
N ARG A 194 -11.84 -5.83 5.17
CA ARG A 194 -10.66 -6.37 5.84
C ARG A 194 -9.90 -7.35 4.94
N MET A 195 -10.62 -8.16 4.16
CA MET A 195 -10.04 -9.03 3.14
C MET A 195 -9.30 -8.20 2.07
N LEU A 196 -9.91 -7.12 1.57
CA LEU A 196 -9.26 -6.21 0.62
C LEU A 196 -8.07 -5.47 1.24
N ALA A 197 -8.08 -5.20 2.55
CA ALA A 197 -6.93 -4.64 3.26
C ALA A 197 -5.73 -5.60 3.26
N TYR A 198 -5.94 -6.88 3.56
CA TYR A 198 -4.88 -7.88 3.48
C TYR A 198 -4.43 -8.15 2.04
N SER A 199 -5.36 -8.14 1.08
CA SER A 199 -5.03 -8.10 -0.35
C SER A 199 -4.09 -6.93 -0.66
N SER A 200 -4.38 -5.75 -0.15
CA SER A 200 -3.58 -4.55 -0.32
C SER A 200 -2.17 -4.68 0.28
N ILE A 201 -2.02 -5.41 1.39
CA ILE A 201 -0.72 -5.73 1.98
C ILE A 201 0.05 -6.70 1.05
N ALA A 202 -0.57 -7.77 0.57
CA ALA A 202 0.08 -8.70 -0.37
C ALA A 202 0.58 -8.00 -1.63
N HIS A 203 -0.26 -7.14 -2.23
CA HIS A 203 0.13 -6.35 -3.41
C HIS A 203 1.27 -5.38 -3.11
N ALA A 204 1.33 -4.77 -1.92
CA ALA A 204 2.48 -3.98 -1.51
C ALA A 204 3.78 -4.81 -1.53
N GLY A 205 3.73 -6.05 -1.07
CA GLY A 205 4.87 -6.97 -1.13
C GLY A 205 5.31 -7.30 -2.56
N PHE A 206 4.36 -7.51 -3.49
CA PHE A 206 4.68 -7.72 -4.90
C PHE A 206 5.33 -6.48 -5.55
N ILE A 207 4.87 -5.27 -5.18
CA ILE A 207 5.46 -4.03 -5.70
C ILE A 207 6.86 -3.80 -5.09
N LEU A 208 7.06 -4.10 -3.79
CA LEU A 208 8.38 -4.04 -3.14
C LEU A 208 9.41 -4.93 -3.84
N MET A 209 9.02 -6.12 -4.30
CA MET A 209 9.89 -6.99 -5.10
C MET A 209 10.40 -6.27 -6.37
N GLY A 210 9.52 -5.53 -7.06
CA GLY A 210 9.90 -4.72 -8.21
C GLY A 210 10.86 -3.57 -7.87
N ILE A 211 10.70 -2.96 -6.69
CA ILE A 211 11.62 -1.92 -6.22
C ILE A 211 13.02 -2.47 -5.97
N LEU A 212 13.15 -3.66 -5.41
CA LEU A 212 14.45 -4.31 -5.21
C LEU A 212 15.17 -4.63 -6.53
N ALA A 213 14.42 -4.78 -7.61
CA ALA A 213 14.93 -5.06 -8.95
C ALA A 213 15.12 -3.81 -9.83
N LEU A 214 14.90 -2.59 -9.32
CA LEU A 214 14.90 -1.35 -10.12
C LEU A 214 16.18 -1.09 -10.91
N GLN A 215 17.34 -1.55 -10.42
CA GLN A 215 18.62 -1.36 -11.14
C GLN A 215 18.67 -2.13 -12.46
N LYS A 216 17.91 -3.21 -12.63
CA LYS A 216 17.85 -4.05 -13.83
C LYS A 216 16.46 -4.13 -14.44
N GLY A 217 15.44 -3.63 -13.74
CA GLY A 217 14.07 -3.52 -14.20
C GLY A 217 13.68 -2.05 -14.39
N GLY A 218 12.64 -1.82 -15.18
CA GLY A 218 12.19 -0.45 -15.45
C GLY A 218 11.36 0.13 -14.31
N THR A 219 11.67 1.33 -13.86
CA THR A 219 10.79 2.12 -12.99
C THR A 219 9.36 2.17 -13.54
N GLY A 220 9.20 2.21 -14.87
CA GLY A 220 7.91 2.18 -15.56
C GLY A 220 7.07 0.95 -15.22
N HIS A 221 7.67 -0.24 -15.03
CA HIS A 221 6.95 -1.46 -14.68
C HIS A 221 6.35 -1.40 -13.28
N VAL A 222 7.11 -0.89 -12.30
CA VAL A 222 6.62 -0.69 -10.93
C VAL A 222 5.51 0.35 -10.89
N LEU A 223 5.68 1.47 -11.62
CA LEU A 223 4.66 2.52 -11.74
C LEU A 223 3.40 1.99 -12.43
N PHE A 224 3.54 1.24 -13.53
CA PHE A 224 2.41 0.63 -14.22
C PHE A 224 1.61 -0.29 -13.29
N TYR A 225 2.30 -1.17 -12.56
CA TYR A 225 1.63 -2.06 -11.62
C TYR A 225 0.93 -1.27 -10.50
N THR A 226 1.62 -0.28 -9.92
CA THR A 226 1.07 0.54 -8.81
C THR A 226 -0.17 1.32 -9.26
N LEU A 227 -0.16 1.91 -10.45
CA LEU A 227 -1.29 2.64 -11.03
C LEU A 227 -2.45 1.70 -11.36
N GLY A 228 -2.18 0.59 -12.05
CA GLY A 228 -3.20 -0.41 -12.40
C GLY A 228 -3.88 -1.00 -11.15
N TYR A 229 -3.08 -1.32 -10.13
CA TYR A 229 -3.59 -1.75 -8.83
C TYR A 229 -4.42 -0.65 -8.16
N GLY A 230 -3.96 0.60 -8.17
CA GLY A 230 -4.67 1.74 -7.60
C GLY A 230 -6.04 1.95 -8.21
N LEU A 231 -6.14 1.93 -9.55
CA LEU A 231 -7.39 2.08 -10.28
C LEU A 231 -8.37 0.94 -9.95
N ALA A 232 -7.90 -0.31 -9.97
CA ALA A 232 -8.72 -1.46 -9.58
C ALA A 232 -9.20 -1.38 -8.13
N THR A 233 -8.36 -0.84 -7.24
CA THR A 233 -8.68 -0.66 -5.82
C THR A 233 -9.77 0.39 -5.61
N VAL A 234 -9.68 1.54 -6.27
CA VAL A 234 -10.76 2.56 -6.24
C VAL A 234 -12.07 1.95 -6.72
N GLY A 235 -12.03 1.21 -7.84
CA GLY A 235 -13.21 0.53 -8.37
C GLY A 235 -13.81 -0.48 -7.40
N ALA A 236 -12.98 -1.35 -6.81
CA ALA A 236 -13.43 -2.36 -5.85
C ALA A 236 -14.06 -1.73 -4.60
N PHE A 237 -13.42 -0.72 -3.99
CA PHE A 237 -14.01 -0.01 -2.85
C PHE A 237 -15.23 0.83 -3.25
N GLY A 238 -15.29 1.33 -4.49
CA GLY A 238 -16.50 1.94 -5.05
C GLY A 238 -17.68 0.96 -5.07
N VAL A 239 -17.44 -0.27 -5.52
CA VAL A 239 -18.47 -1.34 -5.46
C VAL A 239 -18.84 -1.68 -4.02
N VAL A 240 -17.87 -1.80 -3.11
CA VAL A 240 -18.15 -2.03 -1.68
C VAL A 240 -19.00 -0.92 -1.08
N ALA A 241 -18.83 0.33 -1.50
CA ALA A 241 -19.64 1.46 -1.02
C ALA A 241 -21.09 1.39 -1.49
N LEU A 242 -21.37 0.71 -2.61
CA LEU A 242 -22.73 0.55 -3.15
C LEU A 242 -23.49 -0.58 -2.47
N VAL A 243 -22.82 -1.58 -1.91
CA VAL A 243 -23.45 -2.72 -1.23
C VAL A 243 -23.89 -2.30 0.16
N ARG A 244 -25.19 -2.25 0.39
CA ARG A 244 -25.82 -1.81 1.64
C ARG A 244 -26.60 -2.96 2.27
N GLY A 245 -26.55 -3.03 3.60
CA GLY A 245 -27.43 -3.90 4.37
C GLY A 245 -28.88 -3.41 4.31
N ARG A 246 -29.83 -4.34 4.47
CA ARG A 246 -31.26 -4.01 4.68
C ARG A 246 -31.70 -4.69 5.96
N ASP A 247 -32.64 -4.04 6.69
CA ASP A 247 -33.35 -4.66 7.81
C ASP A 247 -34.48 -5.57 7.30
N ALA A 248 -35.20 -6.20 8.24
CA ALA A 248 -36.32 -7.06 7.94
C ALA A 248 -37.49 -6.30 7.29
N GLU A 249 -37.58 -4.99 7.48
CA GLU A 249 -38.61 -4.09 6.94
C GLU A 249 -38.19 -3.52 5.58
N GLY A 250 -36.99 -3.84 5.07
CA GLY A 250 -36.50 -3.39 3.77
C GLY A 250 -35.79 -2.03 3.78
N ASN A 251 -35.65 -1.36 4.93
CA ASN A 251 -34.95 -0.10 5.05
C ASN A 251 -33.45 -0.28 4.80
N VAL A 252 -32.84 0.67 4.11
CA VAL A 252 -31.41 0.64 3.81
C VAL A 252 -30.61 0.98 5.06
N LEU A 253 -29.87 0.00 5.54
CA LEU A 253 -28.87 0.15 6.60
C LEU A 253 -27.55 0.74 6.05
N GLY A 254 -26.57 0.88 6.95
CA GLY A 254 -25.22 1.28 6.56
C GLY A 254 -24.51 0.29 5.64
N GLU A 255 -23.19 0.43 5.54
CA GLU A 255 -22.33 -0.46 4.76
C GLU A 255 -22.47 -1.93 5.21
N ALA A 256 -22.42 -2.87 4.27
CA ALA A 256 -22.52 -4.30 4.49
C ALA A 256 -21.16 -5.00 4.27
N PRO A 257 -20.22 -4.89 5.22
CA PRO A 257 -18.87 -5.41 5.02
C PRO A 257 -18.78 -6.93 5.18
N SER A 258 -19.78 -7.58 5.82
CA SER A 258 -19.77 -9.04 6.04
C SER A 258 -19.97 -9.78 4.72
N LEU A 259 -19.15 -10.82 4.49
CA LEU A 259 -19.18 -11.67 3.31
C LEU A 259 -20.58 -12.28 3.06
N SER A 260 -21.29 -12.66 4.12
CA SER A 260 -22.65 -13.23 4.02
C SER A 260 -23.68 -12.28 3.38
N LYS A 261 -23.49 -10.96 3.51
CA LYS A 261 -24.35 -9.94 2.92
C LYS A 261 -24.16 -9.77 1.40
N TRP A 262 -23.14 -10.42 0.84
CA TRP A 262 -22.86 -10.41 -0.61
C TRP A 262 -23.48 -11.60 -1.33
N ALA A 263 -24.12 -12.51 -0.58
CA ALA A 263 -24.73 -13.71 -1.16
C ALA A 263 -25.82 -13.35 -2.18
N GLY A 264 -25.69 -13.89 -3.40
CA GLY A 264 -26.70 -13.75 -4.45
C GLY A 264 -26.79 -12.35 -5.10
N ILE A 265 -25.84 -11.43 -4.84
CA ILE A 265 -25.84 -10.10 -5.49
C ILE A 265 -25.79 -10.24 -7.02
N GLY A 266 -25.15 -11.28 -7.55
CA GLY A 266 -25.10 -11.53 -8.99
C GLY A 266 -26.47 -11.72 -9.64
N ARG A 267 -27.45 -12.23 -8.87
CA ARG A 267 -28.85 -12.41 -9.35
C ARG A 267 -29.65 -11.12 -9.24
N THR A 268 -29.44 -10.32 -8.19
CA THR A 268 -30.23 -9.10 -7.94
C THR A 268 -29.65 -7.88 -8.64
N ASN A 269 -28.31 -7.77 -8.72
CA ASN A 269 -27.58 -6.63 -9.30
C ASN A 269 -26.36 -7.12 -10.10
N PRO A 270 -26.57 -7.71 -11.30
CA PRO A 270 -25.49 -8.34 -12.07
C PRO A 270 -24.37 -7.36 -12.46
N TRP A 271 -24.67 -6.08 -12.66
CA TRP A 271 -23.67 -5.05 -12.96
C TRP A 271 -22.70 -4.80 -11.78
N ILE A 272 -23.22 -4.75 -10.56
CA ILE A 272 -22.41 -4.59 -9.34
C ILE A 272 -21.52 -5.81 -9.16
N ALA A 273 -22.08 -7.02 -9.27
CA ALA A 273 -21.33 -8.26 -9.14
C ALA A 273 -20.30 -8.44 -10.26
N GLY A 274 -20.68 -8.13 -11.51
CA GLY A 274 -19.78 -8.17 -12.66
C GLY A 274 -18.61 -7.20 -12.55
N SER A 275 -18.85 -5.98 -12.10
CA SER A 275 -17.78 -5.00 -11.85
C SER A 275 -16.82 -5.50 -10.78
N MET A 276 -17.33 -6.01 -9.65
CA MET A 276 -16.48 -6.58 -8.60
C MET A 276 -15.67 -7.79 -9.12
N LEU A 277 -16.28 -8.66 -9.92
CA LEU A 277 -15.61 -9.80 -10.53
C LEU A 277 -14.40 -9.34 -11.35
N VAL A 278 -14.55 -8.31 -12.19
CA VAL A 278 -13.42 -7.78 -13.00
C VAL A 278 -12.27 -7.28 -12.12
N PHE A 279 -12.58 -6.56 -11.04
CA PHE A 279 -11.54 -6.09 -10.13
C PHE A 279 -10.85 -7.24 -9.39
N LEU A 280 -11.60 -8.25 -8.92
CA LEU A 280 -11.05 -9.42 -8.26
C LEU A 280 -10.19 -10.27 -9.19
N LEU A 281 -10.57 -10.43 -10.45
CA LEU A 281 -9.75 -11.10 -11.47
C LEU A 281 -8.44 -10.34 -11.74
N SER A 282 -8.49 -9.00 -11.73
CA SER A 282 -7.31 -8.17 -11.83
C SER A 282 -6.38 -8.33 -10.63
N PHE A 283 -6.92 -8.35 -9.40
CA PHE A 283 -6.11 -8.61 -8.19
C PHE A 283 -5.51 -10.01 -8.18
N ALA A 284 -6.25 -11.02 -8.62
CA ALA A 284 -5.74 -12.38 -8.78
C ALA A 284 -4.61 -12.46 -9.82
N GLY A 285 -4.62 -11.55 -10.80
CA GLY A 285 -3.65 -11.58 -11.90
C GLY A 285 -4.03 -12.61 -12.96
N ILE A 286 -5.31 -12.67 -13.31
CA ILE A 286 -5.80 -13.53 -14.39
C ILE A 286 -5.46 -12.87 -15.75
N PRO A 287 -5.00 -13.63 -16.76
CA PRO A 287 -4.73 -13.12 -18.11
C PRO A 287 -5.86 -12.23 -18.64
N LEU A 288 -5.52 -11.25 -19.49
CA LEU A 288 -6.39 -10.20 -20.03
C LEU A 288 -6.71 -9.06 -19.05
N THR A 289 -6.16 -9.07 -17.83
CA THR A 289 -6.32 -7.97 -16.87
C THR A 289 -5.03 -7.16 -16.71
N GLY A 290 -5.16 -5.88 -16.34
CA GLY A 290 -4.02 -5.03 -16.02
C GLY A 290 -3.19 -5.56 -14.84
N GLY A 291 -3.82 -6.22 -13.88
CA GLY A 291 -3.14 -6.86 -12.76
C GLY A 291 -2.23 -8.02 -13.17
N PHE A 292 -2.62 -8.80 -14.17
CA PHE A 292 -1.75 -9.83 -14.75
C PHE A 292 -0.49 -9.21 -15.37
N ILE A 293 -0.66 -8.22 -16.24
CA ILE A 293 0.48 -7.56 -16.90
C ILE A 293 1.42 -6.95 -15.85
N GLY A 294 0.86 -6.25 -14.85
CA GLY A 294 1.64 -5.64 -13.78
C GLY A 294 2.46 -6.65 -12.98
N LYS A 295 1.85 -7.77 -12.56
CA LYS A 295 2.58 -8.85 -11.87
C LYS A 295 3.63 -9.48 -12.77
N PHE A 296 3.29 -9.77 -14.02
CA PHE A 296 4.20 -10.42 -14.97
C PHE A 296 5.47 -9.61 -15.18
N VAL A 297 5.35 -8.29 -15.44
CA VAL A 297 6.53 -7.46 -15.68
C VAL A 297 7.39 -7.31 -14.42
N VAL A 298 6.78 -7.12 -13.24
CA VAL A 298 7.50 -6.98 -11.97
C VAL A 298 8.20 -8.29 -11.57
N PHE A 299 7.57 -9.45 -11.77
CA PHE A 299 8.18 -10.75 -11.50
C PHE A 299 9.32 -11.05 -12.49
N SER A 300 9.14 -10.68 -13.77
CA SER A 300 10.21 -10.77 -14.76
C SER A 300 11.42 -9.92 -14.39
N ASP A 301 11.18 -8.69 -13.88
CA ASP A 301 12.26 -7.80 -13.44
C ASP A 301 12.97 -8.36 -12.20
N ALA A 302 12.26 -8.98 -11.26
CA ALA A 302 12.85 -9.65 -10.11
C ALA A 302 13.79 -10.80 -10.53
N ILE A 303 13.40 -11.59 -11.55
CA ILE A 303 14.24 -12.66 -12.10
C ILE A 303 15.50 -12.06 -12.74
N LYS A 304 15.36 -11.05 -13.59
CA LYS A 304 16.48 -10.35 -14.23
C LYS A 304 17.38 -9.63 -13.21
N GLY A 305 16.80 -9.15 -12.12
CA GLY A 305 17.47 -8.46 -11.02
C GLY A 305 18.30 -9.36 -10.11
N GLY A 306 18.27 -10.68 -10.31
CA GLY A 306 19.00 -11.64 -9.47
C GLY A 306 18.27 -12.03 -8.17
N VAL A 307 17.05 -11.57 -7.99
CA VAL A 307 16.16 -11.95 -6.86
C VAL A 307 15.02 -12.86 -7.32
N GLY A 308 15.28 -13.73 -8.30
CA GLY A 308 14.29 -14.63 -8.91
C GLY A 308 13.58 -15.55 -7.90
N TRP A 309 14.24 -15.90 -6.79
CA TRP A 309 13.61 -16.66 -5.71
C TRP A 309 12.41 -15.91 -5.09
N LEU A 310 12.44 -14.55 -5.04
CA LEU A 310 11.29 -13.74 -4.62
C LEU A 310 10.12 -13.87 -5.60
N ALA A 311 10.40 -13.96 -6.89
CA ALA A 311 9.37 -14.16 -7.91
C ALA A 311 8.65 -15.50 -7.72
N ILE A 312 9.36 -16.55 -7.31
CA ILE A 312 8.76 -17.86 -7.00
C ILE A 312 7.84 -17.72 -5.77
N VAL A 313 8.30 -17.08 -4.70
CA VAL A 313 7.48 -16.80 -3.51
C VAL A 313 6.24 -15.99 -3.90
N GLY A 314 6.43 -14.94 -4.70
CA GLY A 314 5.34 -14.09 -5.18
C GLY A 314 4.32 -14.85 -6.03
N LEU A 315 4.77 -15.74 -6.90
CA LEU A 315 3.89 -16.55 -7.76
C LEU A 315 3.02 -17.49 -6.94
N VAL A 316 3.64 -18.25 -6.01
CA VAL A 316 2.93 -19.16 -5.10
C VAL A 316 1.92 -18.39 -4.26
N ALA A 317 2.32 -17.29 -3.65
CA ALA A 317 1.44 -16.45 -2.85
C ALA A 317 0.29 -15.85 -3.70
N SER A 318 0.57 -15.44 -4.94
CA SER A 318 -0.47 -14.94 -5.85
C SER A 318 -1.52 -16.01 -6.18
N ALA A 319 -1.11 -17.27 -6.35
CA ALA A 319 -2.04 -18.39 -6.53
C ALA A 319 -2.89 -18.61 -5.27
N ILE A 320 -2.29 -18.52 -4.08
CA ILE A 320 -3.01 -18.66 -2.82
C ILE A 320 -3.99 -17.48 -2.61
N THR A 321 -3.60 -16.25 -2.93
CA THR A 321 -4.50 -15.08 -2.81
C THR A 321 -5.74 -15.21 -3.69
N ALA A 322 -5.66 -15.91 -4.81
CA ALA A 322 -6.81 -16.16 -5.67
C ALA A 322 -7.95 -16.89 -4.94
N PHE A 323 -7.66 -17.72 -3.93
CA PHE A 323 -8.69 -18.45 -3.18
C PHE A 323 -9.67 -17.51 -2.47
N TYR A 324 -9.19 -16.44 -1.79
CA TYR A 324 -10.12 -15.54 -1.12
C TYR A 324 -10.84 -14.62 -2.10
N TYR A 325 -10.28 -14.30 -3.26
CA TYR A 325 -11.01 -13.58 -4.30
C TYR A 325 -12.13 -14.46 -4.88
N PHE A 326 -11.82 -15.71 -5.24
CA PHE A 326 -12.83 -16.63 -5.74
C PHE A 326 -13.87 -17.03 -4.68
N ARG A 327 -13.51 -17.03 -3.39
CA ARG A 327 -14.48 -17.20 -2.30
C ARG A 327 -15.54 -16.08 -2.35
N LEU A 328 -15.16 -14.83 -2.53
CA LEU A 328 -16.12 -13.72 -2.68
C LEU A 328 -16.94 -13.88 -3.97
N VAL A 329 -16.31 -14.23 -5.09
CA VAL A 329 -17.03 -14.50 -6.35
C VAL A 329 -18.08 -15.59 -6.16
N ARG A 330 -17.71 -16.73 -5.56
CA ARG A 330 -18.64 -17.85 -5.29
C ARG A 330 -19.83 -17.42 -4.42
N VAL A 331 -19.63 -16.52 -3.49
CA VAL A 331 -20.72 -16.03 -2.63
C VAL A 331 -21.63 -15.08 -3.40
N MET A 332 -21.09 -14.28 -4.34
CA MET A 332 -21.87 -13.34 -5.12
C MET A 332 -22.77 -14.02 -6.15
N PHE A 333 -22.34 -15.11 -6.75
CA PHE A 333 -23.04 -15.86 -7.80
C PHE A 333 -23.56 -17.20 -7.29
#